data_8a8e36c9a92869627b6e4662788a58bd
#
_entry.id   8a8e36c9a92869627b6e4662788a58bd
#
_cell.length_a   1.000
_cell.length_b   1.000
_cell.length_c   1.000
_cell.angle_alpha   90.00
_cell.angle_beta   90.00
_cell.angle_gamma   90.00
#
_symmetry.space_group_name_H-M   'P 1'
#
loop_
_entity.id
_entity.type
_entity.pdbx_description
1 polymer ?
#
loop_
_entity_poly.entity_id
_entity_poly.type
_entity_poly.pdbx_seq_one_letter_code
_entity_poly.pdbx_strand_id
1 'polypeptide(L)'
;LEALVVDSILSGEHTDDISSRVAALGWRATGAALVLIGNGDANLDSDQLRRIARKSEADVLIGVHGDRLIVVIGKVSKAASERSAGSFASIVSLLEPFFAPGALVVGPVVRDVSAAHNSARAALSAFAVLRNASKLQRITQADDVLAERALAGDALAKQTLVEKIYKPLAENSA
;
A
#
# COMPACT_ATOMS: atom_id res chain seq x y z
N LEU A 1 3.72 0.57 19.85
CA LEU A 1 4.92 0.14 19.13
C LEU A 1 4.66 -0.05 17.62
N GLU A 2 3.57 -0.74 17.24
CA GLU A 2 3.19 -0.95 15.84
C GLU A 2 2.96 0.36 15.07
N ALA A 3 2.25 1.32 15.65
CA ALA A 3 2.03 2.63 15.06
C ALA A 3 3.36 3.34 14.71
N LEU A 4 4.38 3.23 15.57
CA LEU A 4 5.70 3.81 15.31
C LEU A 4 6.40 3.15 14.12
N VAL A 5 6.19 1.85 13.91
CA VAL A 5 6.75 1.14 12.76
C VAL A 5 6.03 1.57 11.48
N VAL A 6 4.71 1.70 11.52
CA VAL A 6 3.93 2.24 10.39
C VAL A 6 4.37 3.67 10.06
N ASP A 7 4.56 4.53 11.06
CA ASP A 7 5.05 5.89 10.86
C ASP A 7 6.44 5.92 10.22
N SER A 8 7.35 5.02 10.62
CA SER A 8 8.67 4.88 9.99
C SER A 8 8.56 4.44 8.52
N ILE A 9 7.62 3.56 8.19
CA ILE A 9 7.35 3.15 6.82
C ILE A 9 6.80 4.34 6.00
N LEU A 10 5.89 5.13 6.57
CA LEU A 10 5.31 6.28 5.90
C LEU A 10 6.35 7.38 5.62
N SER A 11 7.22 7.66 6.59
CA SER A 11 8.27 8.67 6.45
C SER A 11 9.43 8.22 5.58
N GLY A 12 9.63 6.91 5.42
CA GLY A 12 10.80 6.34 4.75
C GLY A 12 12.09 6.45 5.56
N GLU A 13 11.98 6.77 6.85
CA GLU A 13 13.11 6.84 7.77
C GLU A 13 13.46 5.46 8.32
N HIS A 14 14.74 5.21 8.56
CA HIS A 14 15.23 3.98 9.18
C HIS A 14 14.82 2.70 8.43
N THR A 15 14.78 2.74 7.10
CA THR A 15 14.39 1.61 6.27
C THR A 15 15.25 0.36 6.48
N ASP A 16 16.52 0.54 6.83
CA ASP A 16 17.45 -0.57 7.05
C ASP A 16 17.10 -1.41 8.31
N ASP A 17 16.35 -0.84 9.23
CA ASP A 17 15.95 -1.49 10.49
C ASP A 17 14.49 -1.98 10.52
N ILE A 18 13.72 -1.68 9.49
CA ILE A 18 12.29 -2.03 9.43
C ILE A 18 12.07 -3.54 9.59
N SER A 19 12.87 -4.37 8.92
CA SER A 19 12.74 -5.82 9.00
C SER A 19 12.88 -6.35 10.41
N SER A 20 13.84 -5.82 11.19
CA SER A 20 14.04 -6.20 12.59
C SER A 20 12.89 -5.74 13.48
N ARG A 21 12.39 -4.54 13.26
CA ARG A 21 11.28 -3.97 14.04
C ARG A 21 9.97 -4.72 13.81
N VAL A 22 9.65 -5.05 12.55
CA VAL A 22 8.44 -5.82 12.25
C VAL A 22 8.53 -7.25 12.77
N ALA A 23 9.72 -7.88 12.72
CA ALA A 23 9.95 -9.19 13.32
C ALA A 23 9.66 -9.19 14.82
N ALA A 24 10.08 -8.14 15.54
CA ALA A 24 9.78 -7.97 16.96
C ALA A 24 8.27 -7.85 17.27
N LEU A 25 7.46 -7.44 16.29
CA LEU A 25 6.00 -7.39 16.37
C LEU A 25 5.31 -8.70 15.99
N GLY A 26 6.07 -9.74 15.67
CA GLY A 26 5.55 -11.04 15.27
C GLY A 26 5.23 -11.14 13.76
N TRP A 27 5.76 -10.25 12.94
CA TRP A 27 5.67 -10.33 11.49
C TRP A 27 6.48 -11.50 10.96
N ARG A 28 5.83 -12.36 10.19
CA ARG A 28 6.42 -13.58 9.59
C ARG A 28 6.52 -13.49 8.07
N ALA A 29 5.89 -12.47 7.48
CA ALA A 29 5.85 -12.32 6.05
C ALA A 29 7.27 -12.07 5.48
N THR A 30 7.69 -12.89 4.54
CA THR A 30 8.97 -12.78 3.83
C THR A 30 8.80 -12.51 2.33
N GLY A 31 7.56 -12.54 1.87
CA GLY A 31 7.20 -12.29 0.48
C GLY A 31 6.86 -10.83 0.19
N ALA A 32 6.25 -10.61 -0.96
CA ALA A 32 5.85 -9.29 -1.41
C ALA A 32 4.94 -8.57 -0.42
N ALA A 33 5.01 -7.25 -0.42
CA ALA A 33 4.22 -6.40 0.44
C ALA A 33 3.56 -5.26 -0.36
N LEU A 34 2.53 -4.66 0.21
CA LEU A 34 1.91 -3.43 -0.26
C LEU A 34 1.28 -2.66 0.90
N VAL A 35 0.90 -1.42 0.63
CA VAL A 35 0.24 -0.55 1.61
C VAL A 35 -1.14 -0.14 1.10
N LEU A 36 -2.15 -0.27 1.97
CA LEU A 36 -3.50 0.25 1.79
C LEU A 36 -3.65 1.54 2.58
N ILE A 37 -4.31 2.52 2.00
CA ILE A 37 -4.69 3.77 2.68
C ILE A 37 -6.14 4.11 2.36
N GLY A 38 -6.91 4.34 3.40
CA GLY A 38 -8.31 4.76 3.30
C GLY A 38 -8.74 5.53 4.54
N ASN A 39 -10.01 5.89 4.60
CA ASN A 39 -10.57 6.51 5.79
C ASN A 39 -10.67 5.49 6.93
N GLY A 40 -10.33 5.90 8.15
CA GLY A 40 -10.44 5.09 9.34
C GLY A 40 -11.88 5.02 9.86
N ASP A 41 -12.24 3.88 10.45
CA ASP A 41 -13.48 3.70 11.18
C ASP A 41 -13.20 3.75 12.69
N ALA A 42 -14.02 4.49 13.45
CA ALA A 42 -13.89 4.59 14.90
C ALA A 42 -14.12 3.24 15.61
N ASN A 43 -14.83 2.32 14.97
CA ASN A 43 -15.15 0.99 15.48
C ASN A 43 -14.27 -0.12 14.88
N LEU A 44 -13.07 0.22 14.42
CA LEU A 44 -12.15 -0.72 13.81
C LEU A 44 -11.85 -1.92 14.71
N ASP A 45 -12.24 -3.13 14.29
CA ASP A 45 -11.83 -4.38 14.92
C ASP A 45 -10.50 -4.87 14.32
N SER A 46 -9.41 -4.39 14.90
CA SER A 46 -8.05 -4.74 14.47
C SER A 46 -7.75 -6.24 14.61
N ASP A 47 -8.33 -6.91 15.59
CA ASP A 47 -8.10 -8.35 15.79
C ASP A 47 -8.81 -9.18 14.73
N GLN A 48 -10.00 -8.78 14.31
CA GLN A 48 -10.70 -9.41 13.21
C GLN A 48 -9.96 -9.21 11.89
N LEU A 49 -9.46 -8.00 11.63
CA LEU A 49 -8.66 -7.68 10.46
C LEU A 49 -7.41 -8.58 10.38
N ARG A 50 -6.68 -8.72 11.50
CA ARG A 50 -5.52 -9.61 11.58
C ARG A 50 -5.88 -11.08 11.35
N ARG A 51 -7.00 -11.55 11.90
CA ARG A 51 -7.47 -12.93 11.69
C ARG A 51 -7.76 -13.22 10.22
N ILE A 52 -8.40 -12.28 9.52
CA ILE A 52 -8.69 -12.41 8.08
C ILE A 52 -7.40 -12.45 7.27
N ALA A 53 -6.46 -11.56 7.54
CA ALA A 53 -5.16 -11.53 6.86
C ALA A 53 -4.41 -12.87 7.04
N ARG A 54 -4.37 -13.41 8.26
CA ARG A 54 -3.72 -14.70 8.56
C ARG A 54 -4.34 -15.87 7.82
N LYS A 55 -5.67 -15.90 7.67
CA LYS A 55 -6.37 -16.93 6.87
C LYS A 55 -6.00 -16.86 5.39
N SER A 56 -5.56 -15.69 4.93
CA SER A 56 -5.10 -15.44 3.56
C SER A 56 -3.58 -15.55 3.41
N GLU A 57 -2.90 -16.18 4.36
CA GLU A 57 -1.44 -16.33 4.39
C GLU A 57 -0.69 -15.00 4.29
N ALA A 58 -1.23 -13.99 4.98
CA ALA A 58 -0.63 -12.66 5.06
C ALA A 58 -0.53 -12.18 6.50
N ASP A 59 0.47 -11.36 6.76
CA ASP A 59 0.57 -10.55 7.97
C ASP A 59 0.22 -9.10 7.66
N VAL A 60 -0.26 -8.38 8.66
CA VAL A 60 -0.62 -6.96 8.55
C VAL A 60 -0.03 -6.15 9.70
N LEU A 61 0.33 -4.91 9.39
CA LEU A 61 0.57 -3.86 10.38
C LEU A 61 -0.53 -2.80 10.19
N ILE A 62 -1.06 -2.31 11.29
CA ILE A 62 -2.18 -1.39 11.31
C ILE A 62 -1.72 -0.09 11.97
N GLY A 63 -1.90 1.03 11.28
CA GLY A 63 -1.66 2.36 11.79
C GLY A 63 -2.86 3.27 11.55
N VAL A 64 -3.15 4.12 12.51
CA VAL A 64 -4.15 5.18 12.37
C VAL A 64 -3.44 6.52 12.43
N HIS A 65 -3.57 7.33 11.41
CA HIS A 65 -2.93 8.63 11.29
C HIS A 65 -3.98 9.71 11.01
N GLY A 66 -4.42 10.38 12.06
CA GLY A 66 -5.57 11.28 11.98
C GLY A 66 -6.86 10.49 11.72
N ASP A 67 -7.52 10.82 10.62
CA ASP A 67 -8.73 10.15 10.12
C ASP A 67 -8.43 9.00 9.13
N ARG A 68 -7.14 8.67 8.91
CA ARG A 68 -6.72 7.67 7.93
C ARG A 68 -6.36 6.36 8.61
N LEU A 69 -6.82 5.27 8.00
CA LEU A 69 -6.38 3.92 8.31
C LEU A 69 -5.33 3.48 7.29
N ILE A 70 -4.20 3.02 7.79
CA ILE A 70 -3.08 2.53 6.99
C ILE A 70 -2.87 1.07 7.35
N VAL A 71 -2.86 0.21 6.34
CA VAL A 71 -2.62 -1.21 6.52
C VAL A 71 -1.47 -1.64 5.61
N VAL A 72 -0.38 -2.09 6.21
CA VAL A 72 0.73 -2.73 5.49
C VAL A 72 0.44 -4.22 5.44
N ILE A 73 0.42 -4.80 4.25
CA ILE A 73 0.15 -6.22 4.03
C ILE A 73 1.41 -6.88 3.49
N GLY A 74 1.81 -8.02 4.05
CA GLY A 74 2.90 -8.83 3.53
C GLY A 74 2.49 -10.30 3.38
N LYS A 75 2.93 -10.93 2.29
CA LYS A 75 2.74 -12.35 2.05
C LYS A 75 3.70 -13.19 2.87
N VAL A 76 3.21 -14.23 3.52
CA VAL A 76 4.02 -15.12 4.37
C VAL A 76 5.05 -15.90 3.54
N SER A 77 4.75 -16.23 2.31
CA SER A 77 5.62 -17.03 1.44
C SER A 77 6.07 -16.27 0.19
N LYS A 78 7.36 -16.40 -0.17
CA LYS A 78 7.88 -15.89 -1.44
C LYS A 78 7.24 -16.57 -2.65
N ALA A 79 6.94 -17.88 -2.58
CA ALA A 79 6.25 -18.62 -3.64
C ALA A 79 4.82 -18.09 -3.90
N ALA A 80 4.17 -17.51 -2.90
CA ALA A 80 2.90 -16.83 -3.07
C ALA A 80 3.03 -15.46 -3.76
N SER A 81 4.22 -14.84 -3.71
CA SER A 81 4.51 -13.56 -4.37
C SER A 81 4.62 -13.67 -5.89
N GLU A 82 5.14 -14.80 -6.38
CA GLU A 82 5.36 -15.03 -7.81
C GLU A 82 4.06 -15.35 -8.56
N ARG A 83 3.01 -15.74 -7.85
CA ARG A 83 1.70 -16.04 -8.41
C ARG A 83 0.77 -14.84 -8.48
N SER A 84 1.27 -13.74 -9.05
CA SER A 84 0.49 -12.61 -9.56
C SER A 84 -0.15 -11.62 -8.55
N ALA A 85 -0.33 -10.40 -9.04
CA ALA A 85 -1.12 -9.33 -8.45
C ALA A 85 -2.55 -9.76 -8.03
N GLY A 86 -3.11 -10.82 -8.63
CA GLY A 86 -4.40 -11.40 -8.25
C GLY A 86 -4.47 -11.90 -6.81
N SER A 87 -3.36 -12.31 -6.23
CA SER A 87 -3.29 -12.75 -4.84
C SER A 87 -3.55 -11.62 -3.82
N PHE A 88 -3.11 -10.39 -4.11
CA PHE A 88 -3.41 -9.24 -3.26
C PHE A 88 -4.84 -8.71 -3.44
N ALA A 89 -5.39 -8.77 -4.64
CA ALA A 89 -6.76 -8.30 -4.91
C ALA A 89 -7.79 -8.99 -4.00
N SER A 90 -7.66 -10.30 -3.79
CA SER A 90 -8.54 -11.06 -2.89
C SER A 90 -8.42 -10.57 -1.44
N ILE A 91 -7.19 -10.34 -0.94
CA ILE A 91 -6.98 -9.83 0.42
C ILE A 91 -7.53 -8.41 0.56
N VAL A 92 -7.24 -7.56 -0.41
CA VAL A 92 -7.75 -6.17 -0.43
C VAL A 92 -9.28 -6.15 -0.34
N SER A 93 -9.97 -6.98 -1.12
CA SER A 93 -11.42 -7.11 -1.08
C SER A 93 -11.95 -7.59 0.28
N LEU A 94 -11.23 -8.49 0.94
CA LEU A 94 -11.57 -8.97 2.28
C LEU A 94 -11.35 -7.92 3.37
N LEU A 95 -10.38 -7.03 3.18
CA LEU A 95 -10.05 -5.97 4.14
C LEU A 95 -10.82 -4.66 3.88
N GLU A 96 -11.39 -4.47 2.70
CA GLU A 96 -12.18 -3.27 2.36
C GLU A 96 -13.23 -2.91 3.41
N PRO A 97 -14.02 -3.84 3.98
CA PRO A 97 -15.07 -3.51 4.95
C PRO A 97 -14.56 -2.88 6.26
N PHE A 98 -13.28 -2.96 6.55
CA PHE A 98 -12.67 -2.33 7.73
C PHE A 98 -12.37 -0.84 7.54
N PHE A 99 -12.48 -0.34 6.32
CA PHE A 99 -12.29 1.07 6.01
C PHE A 99 -13.64 1.80 5.97
N ALA A 100 -13.68 3.01 6.52
CA ALA A 100 -14.83 3.88 6.40
C ALA A 100 -15.11 4.26 4.92
N PRO A 101 -16.32 4.77 4.61
CA PRO A 101 -16.66 5.19 3.25
C PRO A 101 -15.66 6.18 2.64
N GLY A 102 -15.46 6.09 1.34
CA GLY A 102 -14.56 6.94 0.56
C GLY A 102 -13.55 6.13 -0.25
N ALA A 103 -12.53 6.79 -0.74
CA ALA A 103 -11.47 6.14 -1.51
C ALA A 103 -10.66 5.17 -0.64
N LEU A 104 -10.40 4.00 -1.16
CA LEU A 104 -9.42 3.04 -0.66
C LEU A 104 -8.33 2.88 -1.71
N VAL A 105 -7.13 3.32 -1.37
CA VAL A 105 -5.98 3.32 -2.28
C VAL A 105 -5.08 2.14 -2.00
N VAL A 106 -4.71 1.43 -3.05
CA VAL A 106 -3.77 0.32 -3.03
C VAL A 106 -2.44 0.80 -3.60
N GLY A 107 -1.41 0.79 -2.78
CA GLY A 107 -0.05 1.10 -3.22
C GLY A 107 0.53 -0.01 -4.13
N PRO A 108 1.57 0.27 -4.89
CA PRO A 108 2.24 -0.73 -5.72
C PRO A 108 2.81 -1.86 -4.86
N VAL A 109 2.81 -3.06 -5.44
CA VAL A 109 3.43 -4.23 -4.81
C VAL A 109 4.95 -4.04 -4.82
N VAL A 110 5.57 -4.26 -3.67
CA VAL A 110 7.01 -4.22 -3.48
C VAL A 110 7.54 -5.60 -3.07
N ARG A 111 8.85 -5.81 -3.18
CA ARG A 111 9.48 -7.12 -2.97
C ARG A 111 9.27 -7.70 -1.56
N ASP A 112 9.28 -6.83 -0.55
CA ASP A 112 9.13 -7.19 0.86
C ASP A 112 8.83 -5.93 1.72
N VAL A 113 8.68 -6.12 3.02
CA VAL A 113 8.34 -5.04 3.95
C VAL A 113 9.44 -3.96 4.06
N SER A 114 10.70 -4.28 3.77
CA SER A 114 11.78 -3.28 3.80
C SER A 114 11.60 -2.19 2.73
N ALA A 115 10.94 -2.54 1.64
CA ALA A 115 10.59 -1.61 0.55
C ALA A 115 9.18 -1.01 0.67
N ALA A 116 8.46 -1.28 1.77
CA ALA A 116 7.07 -0.84 1.95
C ALA A 116 6.90 0.68 1.92
N HIS A 117 7.95 1.45 2.25
CA HIS A 117 7.93 2.91 2.15
C HIS A 117 7.62 3.40 0.73
N ASN A 118 8.07 2.69 -0.31
CA ASN A 118 7.76 3.05 -1.70
C ASN A 118 6.27 2.85 -2.00
N SER A 119 5.68 1.76 -1.51
CA SER A 119 4.24 1.51 -1.63
C SER A 119 3.42 2.55 -0.86
N ALA A 120 3.83 2.85 0.37
CA ALA A 120 3.20 3.85 1.24
C ALA A 120 3.21 5.24 0.60
N ARG A 121 4.35 5.67 0.09
CA ARG A 121 4.51 6.98 -0.53
C ARG A 121 3.63 7.15 -1.78
N ALA A 122 3.58 6.13 -2.62
CA ALA A 122 2.69 6.13 -3.78
C ALA A 122 1.22 6.17 -3.37
N ALA A 123 0.83 5.36 -2.37
CA ALA A 123 -0.54 5.33 -1.86
C ALA A 123 -0.95 6.65 -1.19
N LEU A 124 -0.07 7.28 -0.39
CA LEU A 124 -0.32 8.58 0.22
C LEU A 124 -0.54 9.67 -0.82
N SER A 125 0.31 9.72 -1.84
CA SER A 125 0.21 10.68 -2.93
C SER A 125 -1.10 10.51 -3.71
N ALA A 126 -1.46 9.28 -4.05
CA ALA A 126 -2.73 8.99 -4.72
C ALA A 126 -3.94 9.34 -3.84
N PHE A 127 -3.90 9.01 -2.55
CA PHE A 127 -4.98 9.33 -1.61
C PHE A 127 -5.19 10.85 -1.49
N ALA A 128 -4.13 11.64 -1.47
CA ALA A 128 -4.21 13.10 -1.43
C ALA A 128 -4.93 13.68 -2.66
N VAL A 129 -4.69 13.10 -3.84
CA VAL A 129 -5.36 13.51 -5.09
C VAL A 129 -6.82 13.08 -5.08
N LEU A 130 -7.12 11.87 -4.61
CA LEU A 130 -8.45 11.26 -4.69
C LEU A 130 -9.43 11.79 -3.63
N ARG A 131 -8.95 12.39 -2.55
CA ARG A 131 -9.82 12.96 -1.50
C ARG A 131 -10.90 13.90 -2.02
N ASN A 132 -10.62 14.63 -3.09
CA ASN A 132 -11.49 15.65 -3.65
C ASN A 132 -12.20 15.21 -4.93
N ALA A 133 -12.00 13.98 -5.37
CA ALA A 133 -12.60 13.49 -6.60
C ALA A 133 -14.00 12.93 -6.36
N SER A 134 -14.99 13.47 -7.05
CA SER A 134 -16.41 13.19 -6.82
C SER A 134 -16.94 11.91 -7.52
N LYS A 135 -16.13 11.22 -8.32
CA LYS A 135 -16.52 10.01 -9.05
C LYS A 135 -15.38 9.02 -9.10
N LEU A 136 -15.29 8.13 -8.12
CA LEU A 136 -14.24 7.13 -8.08
C LEU A 136 -14.77 5.75 -7.74
N GLN A 137 -14.12 4.75 -8.32
CA GLN A 137 -14.17 3.41 -7.80
C GLN A 137 -13.66 3.43 -6.35
N ARG A 138 -14.32 2.69 -5.49
CA ARG A 138 -13.92 2.62 -4.07
C ARG A 138 -12.47 2.20 -3.93
N ILE A 139 -12.08 1.12 -4.59
CA ILE A 139 -10.71 0.60 -4.59
C ILE A 139 -9.99 1.14 -5.83
N THR A 140 -8.91 1.88 -5.63
CA THR A 140 -8.12 2.48 -6.69
C THR A 140 -6.65 2.13 -6.50
N GLN A 141 -6.00 1.65 -7.57
CA GLN A 141 -4.55 1.44 -7.57
C GLN A 141 -3.85 2.81 -7.63
N ALA A 142 -2.80 3.00 -6.83
CA ALA A 142 -2.04 4.26 -6.85
C ALA A 142 -1.46 4.58 -8.24
N ASP A 143 -1.12 3.55 -9.01
CA ASP A 143 -0.59 3.70 -10.38
C ASP A 143 -1.65 4.10 -11.40
N ASP A 144 -2.94 3.93 -11.13
CA ASP A 144 -4.03 4.36 -12.02
C ASP A 144 -4.20 5.88 -12.06
N VAL A 145 -3.63 6.58 -11.10
CA VAL A 145 -3.67 8.05 -10.99
C VAL A 145 -2.28 8.69 -11.10
N LEU A 146 -1.38 8.09 -11.86
CA LEU A 146 0.00 8.56 -12.03
C LEU A 146 0.09 9.98 -12.58
N ALA A 147 -0.75 10.33 -13.57
CA ALA A 147 -0.77 11.66 -14.16
C ALA A 147 -1.20 12.72 -13.15
N GLU A 148 -2.23 12.47 -12.39
CA GLU A 148 -2.74 13.36 -11.34
C GLU A 148 -1.73 13.51 -10.21
N ARG A 149 -1.07 12.45 -9.80
CA ARG A 149 0.01 12.47 -8.81
C ARG A 149 1.19 13.30 -9.29
N ALA A 150 1.60 13.14 -10.55
CA ALA A 150 2.69 13.89 -11.14
C ALA A 150 2.37 15.39 -11.20
N LEU A 151 1.14 15.77 -11.56
CA LEU A 151 0.66 17.16 -11.56
C LEU A 151 0.62 17.75 -10.15
N ALA A 152 0.34 16.93 -9.13
CA ALA A 152 0.38 17.35 -7.72
C ALA A 152 1.81 17.45 -7.13
N GLY A 153 2.86 17.14 -7.91
CA GLY A 153 4.26 17.28 -7.49
C GLY A 153 4.94 15.98 -7.05
N ASP A 154 4.33 14.82 -7.27
CA ASP A 154 4.93 13.52 -6.94
C ASP A 154 6.07 13.17 -7.91
N ALA A 155 7.32 13.27 -7.44
CA ALA A 155 8.50 12.97 -8.24
C ALA A 155 8.56 11.51 -8.67
N LEU A 156 8.13 10.57 -7.83
CA LEU A 156 8.09 9.14 -8.16
C LEU A 156 7.06 8.84 -9.26
N ALA A 157 5.88 9.49 -9.20
CA ALA A 157 4.87 9.36 -10.24
C ALA A 157 5.37 9.92 -11.58
N LYS A 158 6.10 11.06 -11.57
CA LYS A 158 6.74 11.61 -12.77
C LYS A 158 7.73 10.64 -13.38
N GLN A 159 8.60 10.05 -12.57
CA GLN A 159 9.58 9.07 -13.02
C GLN A 159 8.89 7.83 -13.59
N THR A 160 7.88 7.30 -12.92
CA THR A 160 7.11 6.13 -13.37
C THR A 160 6.40 6.41 -14.70
N LEU A 161 5.81 7.59 -14.90
CA LEU A 161 5.21 8.00 -16.16
C LEU A 161 6.24 8.01 -17.30
N VAL A 162 7.44 8.56 -17.05
CA VAL A 162 8.51 8.59 -18.05
C VAL A 162 8.94 7.18 -18.43
N GLU A 163 9.16 6.31 -17.46
CA GLU A 163 9.66 4.96 -17.69
C GLU A 163 8.62 4.04 -18.34
N LYS A 164 7.38 4.07 -17.88
CA LYS A 164 6.33 3.15 -18.34
C LYS A 164 5.59 3.60 -19.60
N ILE A 165 5.49 4.90 -19.84
CA ILE A 165 4.63 5.47 -20.89
C ILE A 165 5.47 6.16 -21.96
N TYR A 166 6.32 7.09 -21.60
CA TYR A 166 7.03 7.92 -22.59
C TYR A 166 8.22 7.20 -23.25
N LYS A 167 9.02 6.44 -22.52
CA LYS A 167 10.15 5.69 -23.10
C LYS A 167 9.71 4.68 -24.16
N PRO A 168 8.71 3.80 -23.89
CA PRO A 168 8.24 2.86 -24.92
C PRO A 168 7.68 3.56 -26.17
N LEU A 169 7.02 4.71 -26.04
CA LEU A 169 6.52 5.49 -27.15
C LEU A 169 7.65 6.09 -28.00
N ALA A 170 8.70 6.60 -27.36
CA ALA A 170 9.87 7.17 -28.03
C ALA A 170 10.65 6.09 -28.81
N GLU A 171 10.82 4.90 -28.24
CA GLU A 171 11.50 3.76 -28.88
C GLU A 171 10.73 3.19 -30.09
N ASN A 172 9.39 3.24 -30.06
CA ASN A 172 8.53 2.79 -31.18
C ASN A 172 8.38 3.82 -32.29
N SER A 173 8.82 5.05 -32.10
CA SER A 173 8.71 6.15 -33.06
C SER A 173 10.00 6.35 -33.89
N ALA A 174 11.00 5.59 -33.59
CA ALA A 174 12.26 5.53 -34.33
C ALA A 174 12.28 4.32 -35.26
#